data_47d2d300f9c9ca1095f2d829ba4e9da6
#
_entry.id   47d2d300f9c9ca1095f2d829ba4e9da6
#
_cell.length_a   1.000
_cell.length_b   1.000
_cell.length_c   1.000
_cell.angle_alpha   90.00
_cell.angle_beta   90.00
_cell.angle_gamma   90.00
#
_symmetry.space_group_name_H-M   'P 1'
#
loop_
_entity.id
_entity.type
_entity.pdbx_description
1 polymer ?
#
loop_
_entity_poly.entity_id
_entity_poly.type
_entity_poly.pdbx_seq_one_letter_code
_entity_poly.pdbx_strand_id
1 'polypeptide(L)'
;MSNKSEGTKFEEELEQIFGHAEYWCHLFQQSKKGQPCDLIAVKQNRALLIDAKDCKKDRFPLSRVEDNQFFAMQRWVMVTKFEAYFVFKLSDGRIKVAPFNKVKFDIQGRVKAYEIADFEQFTDLEDIL
;
A
#
# COMPACT_ATOMS: atom_id res chain seq x y z
N MET A 1 6.13 -0.32 -27.93
CA MET A 1 6.22 0.03 -26.48
C MET A 1 4.87 -0.14 -25.83
N SER A 2 4.82 -0.87 -24.75
CA SER A 2 3.58 -0.99 -23.99
C SER A 2 3.40 0.25 -23.12
N ASN A 3 2.18 0.78 -23.11
CA ASN A 3 1.83 1.85 -22.21
C ASN A 3 1.58 1.29 -20.83
N LYS A 4 2.33 1.75 -19.84
CA LYS A 4 2.12 1.34 -18.46
C LYS A 4 0.96 2.12 -17.87
N SER A 5 0.14 1.45 -17.06
CA SER A 5 -0.91 2.11 -16.31
C SER A 5 -0.32 3.04 -15.25
N GLU A 6 -1.09 4.01 -14.78
CA GLU A 6 -0.65 4.90 -13.72
C GLU A 6 -0.38 4.13 -12.42
N GLY A 7 -1.17 3.08 -12.14
CA GLY A 7 -0.95 2.22 -10.98
C GLY A 7 0.40 1.52 -11.05
N THR A 8 0.77 0.98 -12.22
CA THR A 8 2.07 0.34 -12.41
C THR A 8 3.21 1.35 -12.26
N LYS A 9 3.03 2.57 -12.75
CA LYS A 9 4.03 3.63 -12.57
C LYS A 9 4.25 3.97 -11.10
N PHE A 10 3.19 4.02 -10.31
CA PHE A 10 3.30 4.27 -8.88
C PHE A 10 4.03 3.14 -8.17
N GLU A 11 3.72 1.88 -8.51
CA GLU A 11 4.43 0.73 -7.94
C GLU A 11 5.93 0.81 -8.22
N GLU A 12 6.32 1.17 -9.44
CA GLU A 12 7.72 1.33 -9.82
C GLU A 12 8.37 2.51 -9.09
N GLU A 13 7.64 3.60 -8.90
CA GLU A 13 8.10 4.73 -8.10
C GLU A 13 8.41 4.30 -6.67
N LEU A 14 7.51 3.53 -6.06
CA LEU A 14 7.71 3.01 -4.70
C LEU A 14 8.92 2.09 -4.63
N GLU A 15 9.12 1.22 -5.63
CA GLU A 15 10.30 0.38 -5.67
C GLU A 15 11.58 1.21 -5.63
N GLN A 16 11.62 2.31 -6.37
CA GLN A 16 12.78 3.20 -6.36
C GLN A 16 12.95 3.91 -5.03
N ILE A 17 11.86 4.39 -4.43
CA ILE A 17 11.91 5.06 -3.13
C ILE A 17 12.45 4.12 -2.06
N PHE A 18 11.92 2.92 -1.99
CA PHE A 18 12.39 1.93 -1.02
C PHE A 18 13.82 1.48 -1.31
N GLY A 19 14.18 1.33 -2.59
CA GLY A 19 15.55 0.99 -2.99
C GLY A 19 16.56 2.05 -2.54
N HIS A 20 16.23 3.33 -2.69
CA HIS A 20 17.07 4.41 -2.20
C HIS A 20 17.20 4.44 -0.67
N ALA A 21 16.20 3.91 0.02
CA ALA A 21 16.24 3.76 1.48
C ALA A 21 16.87 2.44 1.93
N GLU A 22 17.56 1.76 1.00
CA GLU A 22 18.33 0.53 1.23
C GLU A 22 17.48 -0.71 1.51
N TYR A 23 16.25 -0.74 0.99
CA TYR A 23 15.44 -1.97 0.99
C TYR A 23 15.74 -2.80 -0.25
N TRP A 24 15.70 -4.13 -0.08
CA TRP A 24 15.52 -5.04 -1.21
C TRP A 24 14.04 -5.11 -1.52
N CYS A 25 13.67 -4.97 -2.79
CA CYS A 25 12.27 -4.90 -3.19
C CYS A 25 11.94 -5.90 -4.28
N HIS A 26 10.70 -6.40 -4.25
CA HIS A 26 10.15 -7.21 -5.32
C HIS A 26 8.73 -6.76 -5.63
N LEU A 27 8.48 -6.46 -6.91
CA LEU A 27 7.14 -6.16 -7.41
C LEU A 27 6.46 -7.45 -7.81
N PHE A 28 5.23 -7.65 -7.37
CA PHE A 28 4.43 -8.80 -7.76
C PHE A 28 3.79 -8.55 -9.12
N GLN A 29 3.83 -9.55 -9.99
CA GLN A 29 3.20 -9.44 -11.30
C GLN A 29 1.69 -9.62 -11.20
N GLN A 30 0.97 -8.93 -12.07
CA GLN A 30 -0.46 -9.10 -12.21
C GLN A 30 -0.78 -10.54 -12.65
N SER A 31 -1.78 -11.15 -12.03
CA SER A 31 -2.24 -12.47 -12.40
C SER A 31 -3.76 -12.51 -12.42
N LYS A 32 -4.32 -13.50 -13.13
CA LYS A 32 -5.79 -13.69 -13.20
C LYS A 32 -6.39 -14.01 -11.84
N LYS A 33 -5.59 -14.58 -10.94
CA LYS A 33 -6.04 -14.93 -9.57
C LYS A 33 -5.85 -13.77 -8.60
N GLY A 34 -5.31 -12.65 -9.07
CA GLY A 34 -4.91 -11.55 -8.21
C GLY A 34 -3.60 -11.84 -7.49
N GLN A 35 -2.91 -10.81 -7.08
CA GLN A 35 -1.70 -10.93 -6.26
C GLN A 35 -2.02 -10.55 -4.81
N PRO A 36 -1.24 -11.06 -3.85
CA PRO A 36 -1.47 -10.77 -2.43
C PRO A 36 -1.18 -9.31 -2.06
N CYS A 37 -0.31 -8.67 -2.84
CA CYS A 37 0.07 -7.26 -2.66
C CYS A 37 0.78 -6.80 -3.93
N ASP A 38 1.21 -5.54 -3.94
CA ASP A 38 1.92 -4.98 -5.10
C ASP A 38 3.44 -5.10 -4.93
N LEU A 39 3.93 -4.99 -3.71
CA LEU A 39 5.37 -4.87 -3.44
C LEU A 39 5.71 -5.49 -2.09
N ILE A 40 6.85 -6.18 -2.02
CA ILE A 40 7.48 -6.53 -0.75
C ILE A 40 8.81 -5.78 -0.65
N ALA A 41 9.08 -5.17 0.50
CA ALA A 41 10.30 -4.42 0.75
C ALA A 41 10.95 -4.94 2.03
N VAL A 42 12.23 -5.30 1.94
CA VAL A 42 12.93 -5.99 3.03
C VAL A 42 14.29 -5.34 3.28
N LYS A 43 14.63 -5.13 4.52
CA LYS A 43 15.99 -4.83 4.96
C LYS A 43 16.23 -5.49 6.32
N GLN A 44 17.40 -5.29 6.90
CA GLN A 44 17.74 -5.96 8.17
C GLN A 44 16.61 -5.80 9.20
N ASN A 45 16.14 -6.93 9.73
CA ASN A 45 15.16 -7.00 10.79
C ASN A 45 13.82 -6.32 10.46
N ARG A 46 13.53 -6.11 9.17
CA ARG A 46 12.28 -5.47 8.76
C ARG A 46 11.83 -5.96 7.39
N ALA A 47 10.57 -6.36 7.30
CA ALA A 47 9.94 -6.74 6.04
C ALA A 47 8.55 -6.11 5.98
N LEU A 48 8.21 -5.48 4.86
CA LEU A 48 6.95 -4.77 4.69
C LEU A 48 6.21 -5.32 3.48
N LEU A 49 4.93 -5.62 3.67
CA LEU A 49 4.03 -5.96 2.58
C LEU A 49 3.26 -4.69 2.20
N ILE A 50 3.22 -4.33 0.92
CA ILE A 50 2.74 -3.03 0.51
C ILE A 50 1.74 -3.17 -0.63
N ASP A 51 0.60 -2.50 -0.48
CA ASP A 51 -0.39 -2.34 -1.52
C ASP A 51 -0.46 -0.86 -1.90
N ALA A 52 -0.23 -0.57 -3.17
CA ALA A 52 -0.13 0.79 -3.69
C ALA A 52 -1.45 1.22 -4.32
N LYS A 53 -1.95 2.39 -3.93
CA LYS A 53 -3.18 2.96 -4.45
C LYS A 53 -2.93 4.37 -4.98
N ASP A 54 -3.14 4.55 -6.28
CA ASP A 54 -3.03 5.88 -6.91
C ASP A 54 -4.38 6.58 -6.79
N CYS A 55 -4.44 7.58 -5.92
CA CYS A 55 -5.69 8.27 -5.56
C CYS A 55 -5.75 9.64 -6.24
N LYS A 56 -5.98 9.67 -7.56
CA LYS A 56 -5.99 10.90 -8.34
C LYS A 56 -7.09 11.87 -7.93
N LYS A 57 -8.17 11.38 -7.31
CA LYS A 57 -9.29 12.19 -6.84
C LYS A 57 -9.25 12.46 -5.34
N ASP A 58 -8.14 12.16 -4.70
CA ASP A 58 -7.93 12.34 -3.26
C ASP A 58 -9.00 11.64 -2.43
N ARG A 59 -9.43 10.47 -2.89
CA ARG A 59 -10.45 9.65 -2.26
C ARG A 59 -10.17 8.18 -2.50
N PHE A 60 -10.38 7.36 -1.47
CA PHE A 60 -10.23 5.91 -1.59
C PHE A 60 -11.41 5.20 -0.92
N PRO A 61 -12.36 4.66 -1.72
CA PRO A 61 -13.45 3.84 -1.18
C PRO A 61 -12.89 2.54 -0.59
N LEU A 62 -13.25 2.23 0.65
CA LEU A 62 -12.75 1.02 1.32
C LEU A 62 -13.26 -0.26 0.67
N SER A 63 -14.34 -0.18 -0.13
CA SER A 63 -14.80 -1.30 -0.94
C SER A 63 -13.79 -1.74 -2.00
N ARG A 64 -12.79 -0.90 -2.31
CA ARG A 64 -11.72 -1.25 -3.24
C ARG A 64 -10.64 -2.13 -2.63
N VAL A 65 -10.70 -2.38 -1.32
CA VAL A 65 -9.81 -3.38 -0.71
C VAL A 65 -10.37 -4.76 -1.06
N GLU A 66 -9.63 -5.50 -1.87
CA GLU A 66 -10.05 -6.82 -2.33
C GLU A 66 -9.83 -7.86 -1.23
N ASP A 67 -10.69 -8.89 -1.22
CA ASP A 67 -10.62 -9.93 -0.19
C ASP A 67 -9.27 -10.63 -0.16
N ASN A 68 -8.70 -10.94 -1.33
CA ASN A 68 -7.41 -11.61 -1.41
C ASN A 68 -6.28 -10.75 -0.81
N GLN A 69 -6.33 -9.44 -1.02
CA GLN A 69 -5.37 -8.51 -0.43
C GLN A 69 -5.55 -8.41 1.09
N PHE A 70 -6.80 -8.29 1.52
CA PHE A 70 -7.12 -8.21 2.95
C PHE A 70 -6.60 -9.44 3.69
N PHE A 71 -6.95 -10.63 3.20
CA PHE A 71 -6.56 -11.87 3.89
C PHE A 71 -5.05 -12.13 3.82
N ALA A 72 -4.40 -11.75 2.72
CA ALA A 72 -2.95 -11.87 2.59
C ALA A 72 -2.24 -10.98 3.61
N MET A 73 -2.68 -9.74 3.76
CA MET A 73 -2.10 -8.81 4.72
C MET A 73 -2.35 -9.25 6.16
N GLN A 74 -3.56 -9.74 6.45
CA GLN A 74 -3.89 -10.25 7.77
C GLN A 74 -2.98 -11.41 8.15
N ARG A 75 -2.80 -12.36 7.25
CA ARG A 75 -1.92 -13.50 7.48
C ARG A 75 -0.47 -13.06 7.65
N TRP A 76 -0.01 -12.13 6.81
CA TRP A 76 1.34 -11.58 6.92
C TRP A 76 1.60 -11.00 8.30
N VAL A 77 0.74 -10.12 8.78
CA VAL A 77 0.90 -9.48 10.08
C VAL A 77 0.88 -10.51 11.20
N MET A 78 -0.04 -11.50 11.13
CA MET A 78 -0.16 -12.53 12.16
C MET A 78 1.04 -13.45 12.21
N VAL A 79 1.55 -13.87 11.05
CA VAL A 79 2.62 -14.87 10.96
C VAL A 79 3.99 -14.24 11.18
N THR A 80 4.24 -13.09 10.56
CA THR A 80 5.59 -12.48 10.57
C THR A 80 5.78 -11.49 11.71
N LYS A 81 4.71 -10.91 12.23
CA LYS A 81 4.70 -9.79 13.17
C LYS A 81 5.26 -8.48 12.57
N PHE A 82 5.55 -8.48 11.27
CA PHE A 82 5.92 -7.26 10.56
C PHE A 82 4.69 -6.56 10.02
N GLU A 83 4.86 -5.26 9.68
CA GLU A 83 3.76 -4.44 9.19
C GLU A 83 3.41 -4.73 7.73
N ALA A 84 2.14 -4.52 7.41
CA ALA A 84 1.65 -4.39 6.05
C ALA A 84 1.02 -3.01 5.92
N TYR A 85 1.23 -2.34 4.79
CA TYR A 85 0.77 -0.98 4.58
C TYR A 85 -0.03 -0.83 3.30
N PHE A 86 -1.08 -0.02 3.38
CA PHE A 86 -1.67 0.60 2.20
C PHE A 86 -0.95 1.93 1.99
N VAL A 87 -0.50 2.18 0.77
CA VAL A 87 0.26 3.37 0.42
C VAL A 87 -0.53 4.14 -0.63
N PHE A 88 -0.87 5.38 -0.32
CA PHE A 88 -1.77 6.19 -1.15
C PHE A 88 -1.00 7.38 -1.74
N LYS A 89 -1.04 7.49 -3.08
CA LYS A 89 -0.51 8.67 -3.75
C LYS A 89 -1.65 9.64 -4.03
N LEU A 90 -1.55 10.85 -3.51
CA LEU A 90 -2.55 11.89 -3.69
C LEU A 90 -2.33 12.67 -4.98
N SER A 91 -3.33 13.46 -5.38
CA SER A 91 -3.26 14.24 -6.62
C SER A 91 -2.12 15.24 -6.67
N ASP A 92 -1.69 15.75 -5.50
CA ASP A 92 -0.59 16.71 -5.39
C ASP A 92 0.80 16.04 -5.28
N GLY A 93 0.85 14.71 -5.37
CA GLY A 93 2.08 13.94 -5.30
C GLY A 93 2.51 13.48 -3.91
N ARG A 94 1.82 13.94 -2.86
CA ARG A 94 2.10 13.44 -1.50
C ARG A 94 1.77 11.96 -1.43
N ILE A 95 2.57 11.22 -0.67
CA ILE A 95 2.37 9.78 -0.47
C ILE A 95 2.14 9.52 1.01
N LYS A 96 0.97 8.99 1.32
CA LYS A 96 0.55 8.69 2.70
C LYS A 96 0.45 7.20 2.92
N VAL A 97 0.68 6.75 4.14
CA VAL A 97 0.62 5.33 4.47
C VAL A 97 -0.33 5.09 5.64
N ALA A 98 -1.05 3.96 5.56
CA ALA A 98 -1.89 3.48 6.64
C ALA A 98 -1.55 2.02 6.91
N PRO A 99 -1.23 1.65 8.16
CA PRO A 99 -0.97 0.24 8.46
C PRO A 99 -2.23 -0.59 8.31
N PHE A 100 -2.06 -1.87 7.97
CA PHE A 100 -3.17 -2.78 7.75
C PHE A 100 -4.18 -2.75 8.91
N ASN A 101 -3.70 -2.73 10.15
CA ASN A 101 -4.60 -2.76 11.31
C ASN A 101 -5.52 -1.53 11.37
N LYS A 102 -5.05 -0.37 10.93
CA LYS A 102 -5.89 0.84 10.85
C LYS A 102 -6.98 0.66 9.80
N VAL A 103 -6.62 0.16 8.62
CA VAL A 103 -7.58 -0.07 7.53
C VAL A 103 -8.61 -1.13 7.93
N LYS A 104 -8.14 -2.23 8.55
CA LYS A 104 -9.03 -3.28 9.07
C LYS A 104 -10.02 -2.71 10.08
N PHE A 105 -9.55 -1.90 11.02
CA PHE A 105 -10.40 -1.26 12.02
C PHE A 105 -11.48 -0.40 11.36
N ASP A 106 -11.11 0.38 10.35
CA ASP A 106 -12.06 1.25 9.66
C ASP A 106 -13.07 0.47 8.82
N ILE A 107 -12.64 -0.63 8.17
CA ILE A 107 -13.55 -1.51 7.44
C ILE A 107 -14.58 -2.13 8.41
N GLN A 108 -14.11 -2.63 9.55
CA GLN A 108 -15.00 -3.22 10.57
C GLN A 108 -15.91 -2.17 11.17
N GLY A 109 -15.46 -0.93 11.28
CA GLY A 109 -16.25 0.21 11.73
C GLY A 109 -17.17 0.80 10.67
N ARG A 110 -17.23 0.18 9.46
CA ARG A 110 -18.09 0.58 8.35
C ARG A 110 -17.78 1.97 7.80
N VAL A 111 -16.53 2.39 7.88
CA VAL A 111 -16.06 3.58 7.18
C VAL A 111 -16.14 3.29 5.68
N LYS A 112 -16.80 4.17 4.92
CA LYS A 112 -17.03 3.92 3.50
C LYS A 112 -15.84 4.30 2.63
N ALA A 113 -15.15 5.39 2.96
CA ALA A 113 -14.06 5.90 2.14
C ALA A 113 -13.14 6.77 2.98
N TYR A 114 -11.88 6.85 2.56
CA TYR A 114 -10.96 7.88 3.04
C TYR A 114 -11.08 9.10 2.13
N GLU A 115 -11.20 10.26 2.74
CA GLU A 115 -11.24 11.57 2.07
C GLU A 115 -9.95 12.32 2.40
N ILE A 116 -9.78 13.53 1.83
CA ILE A 116 -8.54 14.30 2.03
C ILE A 116 -8.22 14.52 3.51
N ALA A 117 -9.22 14.77 4.34
CA ALA A 117 -9.02 15.00 5.78
C ALA A 117 -8.46 13.73 6.47
N ASP A 118 -8.87 12.55 6.01
CA ASP A 118 -8.34 11.30 6.53
C ASP A 118 -6.88 11.11 6.14
N PHE A 119 -6.55 11.34 4.87
CA PHE A 119 -5.18 11.23 4.39
C PHE A 119 -4.23 12.17 5.13
N GLU A 120 -4.69 13.36 5.47
CA GLU A 120 -3.87 14.34 6.20
C GLU A 120 -3.51 13.85 7.60
N GLN A 121 -4.27 12.92 8.17
CA GLN A 121 -3.98 12.31 9.47
C GLN A 121 -3.05 11.10 9.35
N PHE A 122 -2.85 10.58 8.15
CA PHE A 122 -1.99 9.41 7.94
C PHE A 122 -0.52 9.83 7.93
N THR A 123 0.35 8.85 8.21
CA THR A 123 1.79 9.05 8.21
C THR A 123 2.31 9.27 6.79
N ASP A 124 3.30 10.13 6.64
CA ASP A 124 4.00 10.29 5.36
C ASP A 124 4.89 9.08 5.10
N LEU A 125 5.03 8.70 3.81
CA LEU A 125 5.85 7.54 3.44
C LEU A 125 7.28 7.65 4.00
N GLU A 126 7.88 8.83 3.92
CA GLU A 126 9.26 9.05 4.39
C GLU A 126 9.46 8.71 5.86
N ASP A 127 8.40 8.77 6.66
CA ASP A 127 8.48 8.51 8.10
C ASP A 127 8.49 7.01 8.43
N ILE A 128 8.25 6.13 7.47
CA ILE A 128 8.33 4.68 7.68
C ILE A 128 9.55 4.04 7.02
N LEU A 129 10.34 4.79 6.28
CA LEU A 129 11.50 4.26 5.56
C LEU A 129 12.69 3.89 6.45
#